data_0c4be8466d87d3a5ced2120937e10f42
#
_entry.id   0c4be8466d87d3a5ced2120937e10f42
#
_cell.length_a   1.000
_cell.length_b   1.000
_cell.length_c   1.000
_cell.angle_alpha   90.00
_cell.angle_beta   90.00
_cell.angle_gamma   90.00
#
_symmetry.space_group_name_H-M   'P 1'
#
loop_
_entity.id
_entity.type
_entity.pdbx_description
1 polymer ?
#
loop_
_entity_poly.entity_id
_entity_poly.type
_entity_poly.pdbx_seq_one_letter_code
_entity_poly.pdbx_strand_id
1 'polypeptide(L)'
;MKTRFAVVGLLLASALCVHAQSAAPITITADLTDAPRKIIHAQLTIPVTPGSLTLLYPKWIPGEHGPTGPIDNLAGIVITANGQQLSWVRDDVNMYALHVTVPEGVSSLDVKLDFLATAPPSGFSAGASTSANLAVLSWNEVVLYPAGISPSKIMVQPAVRLPEGWQYGTALTKTGQTGDVIDFEPLSLEMLIDSPLLSGRYFKEFPLAPEITPKHYLDIAADGPEDLRIKPEDLDAFSKLVRETGALYQSRHYNSYHFLLTLSDQVAHFGLEHHQSSDDRVGEKTLLDDNLFYLSADLLPHEFTHSWNGKYRRPAGLATGNYSDPMIGNMLWVYEGLTQYLGDVLAARSGIETKEQYRAALAVSAATLDYRPGRTWRDLQDTATAAQTLYDASDQWDNWRRTVDYYPEGELIWLDVDTTIRKLTNDKKSLNDFCARFLGYGGNTPPEVVPYTFNDIVANLNAVVPYDWAGLLRDRLTSKSPHAPLEGITQGGYRIIYTDTPGDYINARETTSGDADAWWAIGINVSSDGHINDVLVGSPSDKAGLGPGMQIIAVDGRQYSASLLGDAITASKGNTRPIELIVSNTGYYKIVKLDYHDGLRFPHLERVDGTPDYLDEILTPMTR
;
A
#
# COMPACT_ATOMS: atom_id res chain seq x y z
N MET A 1 71.21 -21.67 -52.13
CA MET A 1 70.52 -20.42 -51.78
C MET A 1 69.08 -20.51 -52.29
N LYS A 2 68.14 -20.74 -51.43
CA LYS A 2 66.71 -20.80 -51.81
C LYS A 2 65.96 -19.74 -50.99
N THR A 3 65.57 -18.69 -51.68
CA THR A 3 64.80 -17.56 -51.14
C THR A 3 63.35 -17.97 -51.07
N ARG A 4 62.74 -17.91 -49.86
CA ARG A 4 61.32 -18.12 -49.64
C ARG A 4 60.65 -16.75 -49.54
N PHE A 5 59.73 -16.47 -50.38
CA PHE A 5 58.77 -15.36 -50.30
C PHE A 5 57.62 -15.74 -49.35
N ALA A 6 57.38 -14.97 -48.31
CA ALA A 6 56.22 -15.06 -47.48
C ALA A 6 55.17 -14.07 -47.98
N VAL A 7 54.00 -14.58 -48.37
CA VAL A 7 52.83 -13.75 -48.71
C VAL A 7 52.03 -13.56 -47.42
N VAL A 8 51.96 -12.31 -46.95
CA VAL A 8 51.09 -11.90 -45.83
C VAL A 8 49.71 -11.54 -46.44
N GLY A 9 48.75 -12.40 -46.21
CA GLY A 9 47.34 -12.12 -46.53
C GLY A 9 46.71 -11.24 -45.46
N LEU A 10 46.33 -10.01 -45.81
CA LEU A 10 45.55 -9.11 -44.99
C LEU A 10 44.09 -9.52 -45.06
N LEU A 11 43.52 -10.15 -44.00
CA LEU A 11 42.08 -10.37 -43.82
C LEU A 11 41.46 -9.08 -43.26
N LEU A 12 40.77 -8.31 -44.13
CA LEU A 12 39.86 -7.26 -43.69
C LEU A 12 38.61 -7.93 -43.08
N ALA A 13 38.50 -7.92 -41.77
CA ALA A 13 37.24 -8.21 -41.08
C ALA A 13 36.36 -6.96 -41.14
N SER A 14 35.41 -6.95 -42.07
CA SER A 14 34.31 -5.97 -42.08
C SER A 14 33.39 -6.26 -40.86
N ALA A 15 33.56 -5.50 -39.80
CA ALA A 15 32.59 -5.45 -38.72
C ALA A 15 31.29 -4.85 -39.27
N LEU A 16 30.31 -5.69 -39.55
CA LEU A 16 28.92 -5.28 -39.70
C LEU A 16 28.45 -4.74 -38.34
N CYS A 17 28.45 -3.41 -38.19
CA CYS A 17 27.66 -2.76 -37.15
C CYS A 17 26.19 -3.02 -37.47
N VAL A 18 25.62 -4.07 -36.87
CA VAL A 18 24.17 -4.21 -36.78
C VAL A 18 23.73 -3.07 -35.89
N HIS A 19 23.29 -1.97 -36.48
CA HIS A 19 22.47 -1.00 -35.78
C HIS A 19 21.19 -1.77 -35.40
N ALA A 20 21.04 -2.09 -34.14
CA ALA A 20 19.75 -2.52 -33.59
C ALA A 20 18.80 -1.34 -33.85
N GLN A 21 17.99 -1.44 -34.89
CA GLN A 21 16.90 -0.52 -35.15
C GLN A 21 16.00 -0.65 -33.94
N SER A 22 15.87 0.41 -33.12
CA SER A 22 14.96 0.40 -31.99
C SER A 22 13.57 0.08 -32.57
N ALA A 23 12.94 -0.97 -32.07
CA ALA A 23 11.57 -1.28 -32.45
C ALA A 23 10.70 -0.03 -32.22
N ALA A 24 9.77 0.23 -33.14
CA ALA A 24 8.82 1.33 -32.93
C ALA A 24 8.09 1.14 -31.59
N PRO A 25 7.75 2.21 -30.87
CA PRO A 25 7.04 2.10 -29.59
C PRO A 25 5.64 1.50 -29.79
N ILE A 26 5.13 0.83 -28.77
CA ILE A 26 3.69 0.56 -28.68
C ILE A 26 3.00 1.91 -28.49
N THR A 27 2.00 2.22 -29.30
CA THR A 27 1.13 3.36 -28.99
C THR A 27 -0.09 2.87 -28.19
N ILE A 28 -0.49 3.62 -27.18
CA ILE A 28 -1.69 3.33 -26.39
C ILE A 28 -2.49 4.62 -26.16
N THR A 29 -3.78 4.56 -26.44
CA THR A 29 -4.72 5.62 -26.07
C THR A 29 -5.77 5.03 -25.12
N ALA A 30 -5.80 5.50 -23.89
CA ALA A 30 -6.86 5.19 -22.95
C ALA A 30 -7.96 6.27 -23.07
N ASP A 31 -9.20 5.85 -23.25
CA ASP A 31 -10.36 6.73 -23.38
C ASP A 31 -11.25 6.58 -22.14
N LEU A 32 -11.30 7.63 -21.31
CA LEU A 32 -12.04 7.68 -20.06
C LEU A 32 -13.43 8.34 -20.24
N THR A 33 -13.87 8.61 -21.46
CA THR A 33 -15.17 9.29 -21.66
C THR A 33 -16.38 8.50 -21.14
N ASP A 34 -16.26 7.16 -21.07
CA ASP A 34 -17.25 6.25 -20.47
C ASP A 34 -16.91 5.83 -19.02
N ALA A 35 -15.89 6.42 -18.39
CA ALA A 35 -15.57 6.16 -16.98
C ALA A 35 -16.75 6.39 -16.01
N PRO A 36 -17.65 7.40 -16.23
CA PRO A 36 -18.89 7.51 -15.45
C PRO A 36 -19.83 6.30 -15.54
N ARG A 37 -19.64 5.44 -16.53
CA ARG A 37 -20.35 4.18 -16.72
C ARG A 37 -19.53 2.96 -16.28
N LYS A 38 -18.38 3.20 -15.65
CA LYS A 38 -17.41 2.19 -15.20
C LYS A 38 -16.77 1.40 -16.35
N ILE A 39 -16.52 2.06 -17.48
CA ILE A 39 -15.85 1.46 -18.64
C ILE A 39 -14.69 2.39 -19.05
N ILE A 40 -13.50 1.84 -19.14
CA ILE A 40 -12.33 2.49 -19.73
C ILE A 40 -11.99 1.75 -21.02
N HIS A 41 -11.99 2.47 -22.14
CA HIS A 41 -11.64 1.91 -23.44
C HIS A 41 -10.15 2.10 -23.70
N ALA A 42 -9.52 1.14 -24.38
CA ALA A 42 -8.14 1.29 -24.83
C ALA A 42 -7.94 0.86 -26.28
N GLN A 43 -7.09 1.58 -26.97
CA GLN A 43 -6.62 1.25 -28.30
C GLN A 43 -5.10 1.23 -28.31
N LEU A 44 -4.54 0.10 -28.76
CA LEU A 44 -3.10 -0.08 -28.87
C LEU A 44 -2.71 -0.39 -30.30
N THR A 45 -1.56 0.14 -30.74
CA THR A 45 -0.87 -0.37 -31.94
C THR A 45 0.44 -0.99 -31.50
N ILE A 46 0.57 -2.30 -31.69
CA ILE A 46 1.70 -3.10 -31.21
C ILE A 46 2.57 -3.48 -32.42
N PRO A 47 3.83 -3.05 -32.49
CA PRO A 47 4.78 -3.51 -33.51
C PRO A 47 5.06 -5.00 -33.37
N VAL A 48 4.98 -5.74 -34.48
CA VAL A 48 5.14 -7.20 -34.48
C VAL A 48 5.92 -7.67 -35.68
N THR A 49 6.31 -8.94 -35.67
CA THR A 49 6.81 -9.68 -36.82
C THR A 49 5.87 -10.85 -37.13
N PRO A 50 5.77 -11.27 -38.44
CA PRO A 50 4.96 -12.44 -38.79
C PRO A 50 5.34 -13.70 -38.03
N GLY A 51 4.34 -14.54 -37.70
CA GLY A 51 4.51 -15.79 -37.00
C GLY A 51 3.69 -15.89 -35.71
N SER A 52 4.06 -16.82 -34.83
CA SER A 52 3.39 -17.01 -33.55
C SER A 52 3.77 -15.89 -32.59
N LEU A 53 2.79 -15.27 -31.97
CA LEU A 53 2.95 -14.21 -30.96
C LEU A 53 2.14 -14.56 -29.71
N THR A 54 2.74 -14.33 -28.54
CA THR A 54 2.03 -14.33 -27.27
C THR A 54 1.97 -12.91 -26.72
N LEU A 55 0.77 -12.42 -26.46
CA LEU A 55 0.52 -11.17 -25.74
C LEU A 55 0.23 -11.49 -24.28
N LEU A 56 0.83 -10.72 -23.38
CA LEU A 56 0.66 -10.85 -21.94
C LEU A 56 -0.15 -9.67 -21.40
N TYR A 57 -0.99 -9.97 -20.42
CA TYR A 57 -1.60 -8.98 -19.52
C TYR A 57 -0.80 -8.97 -18.19
N PRO A 58 -0.53 -7.81 -17.57
CA PRO A 58 0.19 -7.75 -16.31
C PRO A 58 -0.52 -8.55 -15.21
N LYS A 59 0.21 -9.47 -14.57
CA LYS A 59 -0.32 -10.36 -13.54
C LYS A 59 0.16 -9.98 -12.13
N TRP A 60 1.45 -9.72 -11.97
CA TRP A 60 2.07 -9.36 -10.71
C TRP A 60 2.36 -7.86 -10.70
N ILE A 61 1.51 -7.11 -10.01
CA ILE A 61 1.65 -5.65 -9.94
C ILE A 61 2.54 -5.30 -8.75
N PRO A 62 3.65 -4.55 -8.96
CA PRO A 62 4.53 -4.15 -7.86
C PRO A 62 3.80 -3.26 -6.86
N GLY A 63 3.77 -3.70 -5.58
CA GLY A 63 3.04 -3.07 -4.49
C GLY A 63 1.81 -3.89 -4.03
N GLU A 64 1.20 -4.68 -4.92
CA GLU A 64 -0.02 -5.43 -4.57
C GLU A 64 0.24 -6.83 -3.96
N HIS A 65 1.49 -7.25 -3.79
CA HIS A 65 1.97 -8.47 -3.11
C HIS A 65 1.39 -9.81 -3.58
N GLY A 66 0.63 -9.80 -4.69
CA GLY A 66 -0.05 -10.97 -5.21
C GLY A 66 -0.19 -10.96 -6.74
N PRO A 67 -0.73 -12.04 -7.33
CA PRO A 67 -1.06 -12.10 -8.75
C PRO A 67 -2.41 -11.39 -9.03
N THR A 68 -2.51 -10.13 -8.70
CA THR A 68 -3.74 -9.32 -8.59
C THR A 68 -4.16 -8.65 -9.89
N GLY A 69 -3.36 -8.75 -10.96
CA GLY A 69 -3.73 -8.17 -12.25
C GLY A 69 -5.17 -8.50 -12.64
N PRO A 70 -6.09 -7.50 -12.80
CA PRO A 70 -7.55 -7.71 -12.82
C PRO A 70 -8.05 -8.19 -14.19
N ILE A 71 -7.58 -9.35 -14.64
CA ILE A 71 -7.87 -9.89 -15.98
C ILE A 71 -9.33 -10.32 -16.16
N ASP A 72 -10.04 -10.57 -15.11
CA ASP A 72 -11.48 -10.87 -15.10
C ASP A 72 -12.33 -9.66 -15.48
N ASN A 73 -11.79 -8.44 -15.31
CA ASN A 73 -12.43 -7.19 -15.73
C ASN A 73 -12.09 -6.79 -17.19
N LEU A 74 -11.22 -7.56 -17.86
CA LEU A 74 -10.85 -7.29 -19.25
C LEU A 74 -11.90 -7.82 -20.22
N ALA A 75 -12.46 -6.95 -21.06
CA ALA A 75 -13.54 -7.26 -22.00
C ALA A 75 -13.26 -6.72 -23.40
N GLY A 76 -14.09 -7.09 -24.38
CA GLY A 76 -14.13 -6.47 -25.69
C GLY A 76 -12.84 -6.62 -26.52
N ILE A 77 -11.99 -7.59 -26.25
CA ILE A 77 -10.69 -7.75 -26.93
C ILE A 77 -10.89 -8.07 -28.41
N VAL A 78 -10.45 -7.15 -29.26
CA VAL A 78 -10.43 -7.30 -30.72
C VAL A 78 -9.04 -7.01 -31.23
N ILE A 79 -8.43 -7.98 -31.90
CA ILE A 79 -7.10 -7.85 -32.51
C ILE A 79 -7.28 -7.82 -34.03
N THR A 80 -6.72 -6.81 -34.69
CA THR A 80 -6.78 -6.66 -36.15
C THR A 80 -5.40 -6.47 -36.75
N ALA A 81 -5.23 -6.91 -37.98
CA ALA A 81 -4.06 -6.66 -38.81
C ALA A 81 -4.50 -6.21 -40.21
N ASN A 82 -4.03 -5.07 -40.70
CA ASN A 82 -4.43 -4.49 -42.00
C ASN A 82 -5.97 -4.43 -42.17
N GLY A 83 -6.69 -4.12 -41.07
CA GLY A 83 -8.16 -4.02 -41.07
C GLY A 83 -8.91 -5.35 -41.01
N GLN A 84 -8.22 -6.50 -40.95
CA GLN A 84 -8.83 -7.82 -40.81
C GLN A 84 -8.69 -8.33 -39.35
N GLN A 85 -9.79 -8.81 -38.78
CA GLN A 85 -9.78 -9.37 -37.43
C GLN A 85 -9.03 -10.70 -37.41
N LEU A 86 -8.15 -10.86 -36.42
CA LEU A 86 -7.41 -12.08 -36.14
C LEU A 86 -8.07 -12.82 -34.97
N SER A 87 -8.07 -14.15 -35.05
CA SER A 87 -8.45 -14.99 -33.91
C SER A 87 -7.30 -15.04 -32.90
N TRP A 88 -7.65 -15.01 -31.62
CA TRP A 88 -6.74 -15.27 -30.52
C TRP A 88 -7.29 -16.36 -29.59
N VAL A 89 -6.39 -17.04 -28.88
CA VAL A 89 -6.73 -18.09 -27.94
C VAL A 89 -6.03 -17.83 -26.62
N ARG A 90 -6.76 -17.93 -25.49
CA ARG A 90 -6.16 -17.85 -24.17
C ARG A 90 -5.34 -19.10 -23.89
N ASP A 91 -4.19 -18.96 -23.23
CA ASP A 91 -3.38 -20.07 -22.76
C ASP A 91 -4.15 -20.88 -21.69
N ASP A 92 -4.08 -22.21 -21.78
CA ASP A 92 -4.85 -23.10 -20.88
C ASP A 92 -4.32 -23.13 -19.45
N VAL A 93 -3.08 -22.66 -19.21
CA VAL A 93 -2.42 -22.66 -17.90
C VAL A 93 -2.16 -21.25 -17.40
N ASN A 94 -1.63 -20.39 -18.26
CA ASN A 94 -1.41 -18.98 -17.94
C ASN A 94 -2.57 -18.12 -18.43
N MET A 95 -3.59 -17.92 -17.61
CA MET A 95 -4.80 -17.15 -17.96
C MET A 95 -4.50 -15.72 -18.44
N TYR A 96 -3.30 -15.21 -18.16
CA TYR A 96 -2.84 -13.87 -18.51
C TYR A 96 -2.15 -13.80 -19.90
N ALA A 97 -2.10 -14.92 -20.62
CA ALA A 97 -1.46 -15.01 -21.93
C ALA A 97 -2.50 -15.25 -23.05
N LEU A 98 -2.37 -14.51 -24.16
CA LEU A 98 -3.19 -14.63 -25.36
C LEU A 98 -2.29 -14.97 -26.55
N HIS A 99 -2.59 -16.05 -27.26
CA HIS A 99 -1.86 -16.49 -28.45
C HIS A 99 -2.55 -16.01 -29.72
N VAL A 100 -1.77 -15.44 -30.64
CA VAL A 100 -2.23 -14.97 -31.94
C VAL A 100 -1.21 -15.36 -33.01
N THR A 101 -1.66 -15.67 -34.24
CA THR A 101 -0.80 -15.88 -35.38
C THR A 101 -0.80 -14.61 -36.21
N VAL A 102 0.36 -13.96 -36.33
CA VAL A 102 0.56 -12.76 -37.17
C VAL A 102 0.79 -13.19 -38.61
N PRO A 103 -0.04 -12.73 -39.57
CA PRO A 103 0.11 -13.07 -40.98
C PRO A 103 1.41 -12.51 -41.61
N GLU A 104 1.85 -13.14 -42.68
CA GLU A 104 2.98 -12.63 -43.51
C GLU A 104 2.71 -11.20 -44.00
N GLY A 105 3.74 -10.37 -43.96
CA GLY A 105 3.68 -8.96 -44.39
C GLY A 105 3.02 -8.01 -43.38
N VAL A 106 2.60 -8.48 -42.23
CA VAL A 106 2.08 -7.65 -41.13
C VAL A 106 3.23 -7.19 -40.25
N SER A 107 3.30 -5.87 -39.99
CA SER A 107 4.31 -5.24 -39.12
C SER A 107 3.75 -4.62 -37.85
N SER A 108 2.42 -4.55 -37.71
CA SER A 108 1.75 -4.06 -36.52
C SER A 108 0.38 -4.73 -36.34
N LEU A 109 -0.05 -4.83 -35.09
CA LEU A 109 -1.42 -5.23 -34.70
C LEU A 109 -2.12 -4.03 -34.08
N ASP A 110 -3.37 -3.80 -34.44
CA ASP A 110 -4.26 -2.90 -33.72
C ASP A 110 -5.11 -3.71 -32.78
N VAL A 111 -5.05 -3.36 -31.49
CA VAL A 111 -5.79 -4.01 -30.40
C VAL A 111 -6.75 -3.01 -29.79
N LYS A 112 -8.00 -3.42 -29.64
CA LYS A 112 -9.01 -2.73 -28.84
C LYS A 112 -9.36 -3.61 -27.66
N LEU A 113 -9.58 -2.99 -26.52
CA LEU A 113 -10.06 -3.66 -25.32
C LEU A 113 -10.79 -2.66 -24.41
N ASP A 114 -11.63 -3.19 -23.52
CA ASP A 114 -12.34 -2.46 -22.50
C ASP A 114 -11.93 -3.00 -21.13
N PHE A 115 -11.72 -2.11 -20.18
CA PHE A 115 -11.60 -2.44 -18.76
C PHE A 115 -12.89 -2.05 -18.04
N LEU A 116 -13.46 -2.98 -17.26
CA LEU A 116 -14.71 -2.81 -16.53
C LEU A 116 -14.38 -2.53 -15.05
N ALA A 117 -14.41 -1.26 -14.64
CA ALA A 117 -14.15 -0.82 -13.26
C ALA A 117 -15.34 -1.13 -12.33
N THR A 118 -15.81 -2.37 -12.31
CA THR A 118 -17.07 -2.82 -11.67
C THR A 118 -16.88 -3.44 -10.29
N ALA A 119 -15.67 -3.50 -9.76
CA ALA A 119 -15.44 -3.99 -8.40
C ALA A 119 -16.29 -3.20 -7.38
N PRO A 120 -16.75 -3.83 -6.27
CA PRO A 120 -17.47 -3.10 -5.23
C PRO A 120 -16.61 -1.97 -4.65
N PRO A 121 -17.21 -0.83 -4.28
CA PRO A 121 -16.49 0.26 -3.64
C PRO A 121 -16.10 -0.06 -2.18
N SER A 122 -16.69 -1.11 -1.59
CA SER A 122 -16.35 -1.58 -0.25
C SER A 122 -15.10 -2.48 -0.29
N GLY A 123 -14.18 -2.26 0.62
CA GLY A 123 -12.92 -3.01 0.71
C GLY A 123 -11.75 -2.28 0.05
N PHE A 124 -10.63 -2.97 -0.04
CA PHE A 124 -9.37 -2.47 -0.61
C PHE A 124 -9.19 -3.06 -2.01
N SER A 125 -9.24 -2.23 -3.07
CA SER A 125 -9.18 -2.71 -4.46
C SER A 125 -8.83 -1.63 -5.46
N ALA A 126 -7.82 -1.88 -6.30
CA ALA A 126 -7.52 -1.02 -7.45
C ALA A 126 -8.68 -0.95 -8.46
N GLY A 127 -9.39 -2.05 -8.67
CA GLY A 127 -10.41 -2.18 -9.74
C GLY A 127 -11.70 -1.40 -9.55
N ALA A 128 -11.98 -0.87 -8.34
CA ALA A 128 -13.09 0.04 -8.07
C ALA A 128 -12.63 1.50 -8.22
N SER A 129 -12.25 1.91 -9.42
CA SER A 129 -11.47 3.12 -9.69
C SER A 129 -12.24 4.28 -10.33
N THR A 130 -13.57 4.16 -10.52
CA THR A 130 -14.35 5.19 -11.21
C THR A 130 -15.66 5.52 -10.52
N SER A 131 -16.05 6.81 -10.58
CA SER A 131 -17.36 7.31 -10.18
C SER A 131 -18.00 8.14 -11.31
N ALA A 132 -19.12 8.81 -11.03
CA ALA A 132 -19.73 9.72 -11.96
C ALA A 132 -18.87 10.96 -12.29
N ASN A 133 -17.94 11.32 -11.41
CA ASN A 133 -17.22 12.59 -11.46
C ASN A 133 -15.68 12.45 -11.46
N LEU A 134 -15.15 11.24 -11.24
CA LEU A 134 -13.71 11.00 -11.21
C LEU A 134 -13.35 9.61 -11.73
N ALA A 135 -12.08 9.44 -12.09
CA ALA A 135 -11.48 8.15 -12.44
C ALA A 135 -9.98 8.13 -12.12
N VAL A 136 -9.50 7.00 -11.63
CA VAL A 136 -8.08 6.66 -11.61
C VAL A 136 -7.81 5.65 -12.71
N LEU A 137 -6.86 5.94 -13.56
CA LEU A 137 -6.35 5.04 -14.60
C LEU A 137 -5.06 4.41 -14.13
N SER A 138 -5.07 3.11 -13.86
CA SER A 138 -3.88 2.29 -13.72
C SER A 138 -3.57 1.64 -15.07
N TRP A 139 -2.42 1.94 -15.68
CA TRP A 139 -2.11 1.52 -17.04
C TRP A 139 -1.99 -0.01 -17.23
N ASN A 140 -1.70 -0.76 -16.15
CA ASN A 140 -1.74 -2.22 -16.15
C ASN A 140 -3.12 -2.79 -16.49
N GLU A 141 -4.20 -2.03 -16.24
CA GLU A 141 -5.58 -2.42 -16.52
C GLU A 141 -5.91 -2.46 -18.01
N VAL A 142 -5.19 -1.67 -18.82
CA VAL A 142 -5.54 -1.40 -20.22
C VAL A 142 -4.46 -1.80 -21.23
N VAL A 143 -3.42 -2.52 -20.81
CA VAL A 143 -2.29 -2.85 -21.69
C VAL A 143 -2.16 -4.35 -21.96
N LEU A 144 -1.85 -4.69 -23.22
CA LEU A 144 -1.31 -5.98 -23.65
C LEU A 144 0.07 -5.76 -24.26
N TYR A 145 1.03 -6.63 -23.97
CA TYR A 145 2.41 -6.48 -24.44
C TYR A 145 3.01 -7.82 -24.88
N PRO A 146 4.00 -7.83 -25.82
CA PRO A 146 4.63 -9.06 -26.31
C PRO A 146 5.42 -9.78 -25.24
N ALA A 147 5.24 -11.09 -25.13
CA ALA A 147 6.04 -11.96 -24.27
C ALA A 147 7.52 -12.01 -24.68
N GLY A 148 8.40 -12.32 -23.72
CA GLY A 148 9.83 -12.52 -23.96
C GLY A 148 10.67 -11.24 -24.04
N ILE A 149 10.07 -10.07 -23.85
CA ILE A 149 10.77 -8.78 -23.75
C ILE A 149 10.53 -8.21 -22.36
N SER A 150 11.59 -7.77 -21.68
CA SER A 150 11.44 -7.10 -20.38
C SER A 150 10.63 -5.80 -20.54
N PRO A 151 9.64 -5.52 -19.67
CA PRO A 151 8.88 -4.27 -19.68
C PRO A 151 9.74 -3.00 -19.67
N SER A 152 10.90 -3.03 -19.02
CA SER A 152 11.86 -1.91 -19.03
C SER A 152 12.46 -1.61 -20.41
N LYS A 153 12.34 -2.54 -21.39
CA LYS A 153 12.84 -2.40 -22.78
C LYS A 153 11.74 -2.18 -23.81
N ILE A 154 10.49 -2.32 -23.41
CA ILE A 154 9.34 -2.03 -24.28
C ILE A 154 9.05 -0.54 -24.17
N MET A 155 9.25 0.20 -25.25
CA MET A 155 8.88 1.62 -25.32
C MET A 155 7.40 1.76 -25.63
N VAL A 156 6.72 2.67 -24.94
CA VAL A 156 5.30 2.97 -25.11
C VAL A 156 5.13 4.48 -25.30
N GLN A 157 4.25 4.86 -26.22
CA GLN A 157 3.80 6.23 -26.46
C GLN A 157 2.36 6.34 -25.93
N PRO A 158 2.14 6.87 -24.71
CA PRO A 158 0.81 6.93 -24.13
C PRO A 158 0.07 8.21 -24.50
N ALA A 159 -1.25 8.08 -24.59
CA ALA A 159 -2.19 9.19 -24.69
C ALA A 159 -3.44 8.89 -23.87
N VAL A 160 -4.14 9.93 -23.43
CA VAL A 160 -5.41 9.80 -22.71
C VAL A 160 -6.46 10.73 -23.29
N ARG A 161 -7.69 10.24 -23.40
CA ARG A 161 -8.87 11.06 -23.69
C ARG A 161 -9.71 11.17 -22.44
N LEU A 162 -10.06 12.40 -22.03
CA LEU A 162 -10.85 12.68 -20.84
C LEU A 162 -12.27 13.10 -21.20
N PRO A 163 -13.27 12.87 -20.30
CA PRO A 163 -14.56 13.52 -20.39
C PRO A 163 -14.44 15.05 -20.48
N GLU A 164 -15.37 15.70 -21.15
CA GLU A 164 -15.39 17.16 -21.28
C GLU A 164 -15.38 17.87 -19.92
N GLY A 165 -14.43 18.81 -19.77
CA GLY A 165 -14.27 19.61 -18.56
C GLY A 165 -13.53 18.92 -17.40
N TRP A 166 -13.11 17.67 -17.56
CA TRP A 166 -12.28 17.01 -16.56
C TRP A 166 -10.83 17.50 -16.62
N GLN A 167 -10.19 17.53 -15.45
CA GLN A 167 -8.76 17.81 -15.26
C GLN A 167 -8.06 16.56 -14.75
N TYR A 168 -6.74 16.56 -14.69
CA TYR A 168 -5.97 15.39 -14.27
C TYR A 168 -4.65 15.75 -13.58
N GLY A 169 -4.14 14.81 -12.77
CA GLY A 169 -2.80 14.76 -12.20
C GLY A 169 -2.12 13.44 -12.55
N THR A 170 -0.81 13.49 -12.81
CA THR A 170 0.02 12.33 -13.11
C THR A 170 1.50 12.73 -13.12
N ALA A 171 2.39 11.78 -12.87
CA ALA A 171 3.84 11.99 -13.05
C ALA A 171 4.30 11.93 -14.52
N LEU A 172 3.41 11.61 -15.47
CA LEU A 172 3.73 11.60 -16.89
C LEU A 172 3.95 13.02 -17.44
N THR A 173 4.99 13.20 -18.26
CA THR A 173 5.29 14.49 -18.88
C THR A 173 4.42 14.70 -20.13
N LYS A 174 3.54 15.71 -20.10
CA LYS A 174 2.72 16.09 -21.26
C LYS A 174 3.59 16.65 -22.39
N THR A 175 3.38 16.17 -23.62
CA THR A 175 4.06 16.68 -24.82
C THR A 175 3.16 17.48 -25.74
N GLY A 176 1.85 17.18 -25.74
CA GLY A 176 0.90 17.84 -26.62
C GLY A 176 -0.54 17.58 -26.22
N GLN A 177 -1.44 18.18 -27.01
CA GLN A 177 -2.87 17.92 -26.92
C GLN A 177 -3.52 18.19 -28.28
N THR A 178 -4.31 17.26 -28.77
CA THR A 178 -5.08 17.39 -30.00
C THR A 178 -6.55 17.15 -29.69
N GLY A 179 -7.33 18.24 -29.63
CA GLY A 179 -8.72 18.16 -29.19
C GLY A 179 -8.82 17.77 -27.72
N ASP A 180 -9.48 16.63 -27.47
CA ASP A 180 -9.68 16.02 -26.15
C ASP A 180 -8.64 14.93 -25.79
N VAL A 181 -7.68 14.67 -26.71
CA VAL A 181 -6.60 13.71 -26.50
C VAL A 181 -5.33 14.42 -26.03
N ILE A 182 -4.79 13.97 -24.92
CA ILE A 182 -3.56 14.46 -24.28
C ILE A 182 -2.45 13.45 -24.55
N ASP A 183 -1.34 13.90 -25.14
CA ASP A 183 -0.17 13.08 -25.45
C ASP A 183 0.91 13.27 -24.39
N PHE A 184 1.59 12.17 -24.02
CA PHE A 184 2.70 12.18 -23.07
C PHE A 184 4.01 11.76 -23.73
N GLU A 185 5.14 11.98 -23.07
CA GLU A 185 6.45 11.53 -23.56
C GLU A 185 6.52 10.00 -23.65
N PRO A 186 7.24 9.46 -24.65
CA PRO A 186 7.51 8.02 -24.72
C PRO A 186 8.34 7.57 -23.54
N LEU A 187 7.95 6.45 -22.91
CA LEU A 187 8.66 5.87 -21.76
C LEU A 187 8.61 4.34 -21.83
N SER A 188 9.33 3.67 -20.93
CA SER A 188 9.24 2.21 -20.84
C SER A 188 7.87 1.76 -20.32
N LEU A 189 7.44 0.56 -20.70
CA LEU A 189 6.21 -0.04 -20.17
C LEU A 189 6.25 -0.17 -18.65
N GLU A 190 7.43 -0.45 -18.09
CA GLU A 190 7.63 -0.49 -16.63
C GLU A 190 7.28 0.86 -15.98
N MET A 191 7.80 1.95 -16.51
CA MET A 191 7.52 3.30 -15.99
C MET A 191 6.09 3.75 -16.29
N LEU A 192 5.48 3.31 -17.40
CA LEU A 192 4.08 3.62 -17.69
C LEU A 192 3.14 3.00 -16.66
N ILE A 193 3.31 1.70 -16.36
CA ILE A 193 2.52 0.99 -15.35
C ILE A 193 2.73 1.61 -13.95
N ASP A 194 3.91 2.17 -13.69
CA ASP A 194 4.25 2.86 -12.45
C ASP A 194 3.87 4.36 -12.45
N SER A 195 3.01 4.81 -13.37
CA SER A 195 2.61 6.22 -13.51
C SER A 195 1.10 6.34 -13.71
N PRO A 196 0.27 6.05 -12.70
CA PRO A 196 -1.18 6.21 -12.80
C PRO A 196 -1.57 7.65 -13.10
N LEU A 197 -2.84 7.82 -13.48
CA LEU A 197 -3.43 9.11 -13.76
C LEU A 197 -4.74 9.26 -12.99
N LEU A 198 -4.83 10.24 -12.10
CA LEU A 198 -6.05 10.67 -11.45
C LEU A 198 -6.74 11.73 -12.30
N SER A 199 -8.04 11.61 -12.55
CA SER A 199 -8.81 12.61 -13.29
C SER A 199 -10.18 12.84 -12.67
N GLY A 200 -10.72 14.03 -12.87
CA GLY A 200 -12.05 14.33 -12.35
C GLY A 200 -12.62 15.67 -12.85
N ARG A 201 -13.95 15.77 -12.73
CA ARG A 201 -14.68 17.01 -12.96
C ARG A 201 -14.36 18.04 -11.86
N TYR A 202 -14.26 17.60 -10.64
CA TYR A 202 -13.86 18.39 -9.48
C TYR A 202 -12.43 17.99 -9.13
N PHE A 203 -11.50 18.81 -9.60
CA PHE A 203 -10.07 18.57 -9.49
C PHE A 203 -9.33 19.81 -9.02
N LYS A 204 -8.27 19.62 -8.22
CA LYS A 204 -7.41 20.71 -7.79
C LYS A 204 -5.99 20.23 -7.52
N GLU A 205 -5.01 20.91 -8.07
CA GLU A 205 -3.59 20.70 -7.82
C GLU A 205 -3.08 21.75 -6.82
N PHE A 206 -2.31 21.30 -5.83
CA PHE A 206 -1.63 22.14 -4.87
C PHE A 206 -0.11 21.86 -4.92
N PRO A 207 0.74 22.86 -5.21
CA PRO A 207 2.18 22.68 -5.07
C PRO A 207 2.55 22.56 -3.59
N LEU A 208 3.32 21.50 -3.24
CA LEU A 208 3.85 21.28 -1.90
C LEU A 208 5.32 21.70 -1.83
N ALA A 209 5.71 22.40 -0.75
CA ALA A 209 7.08 22.87 -0.53
C ALA A 209 7.74 23.42 -1.82
N PRO A 210 7.19 24.49 -2.43
CA PRO A 210 7.56 24.92 -3.78
C PRO A 210 9.02 25.36 -3.92
N GLU A 211 9.72 25.59 -2.82
CA GLU A 211 11.18 25.85 -2.77
C GLU A 211 12.03 24.60 -2.99
N ILE A 212 11.44 23.38 -2.82
CA ILE A 212 12.15 22.11 -2.95
C ILE A 212 12.20 21.68 -4.43
N THR A 213 13.25 20.98 -4.80
CA THR A 213 13.45 20.33 -6.10
C THR A 213 13.88 18.88 -5.86
N PRO A 214 13.30 17.90 -6.58
CA PRO A 214 12.21 17.98 -7.58
C PRO A 214 10.91 18.56 -7.03
N LYS A 215 9.95 18.94 -7.92
CA LYS A 215 8.66 19.52 -7.50
C LYS A 215 7.71 18.44 -6.97
N HIS A 216 6.86 18.84 -6.03
CA HIS A 216 5.86 17.98 -5.40
C HIS A 216 4.49 18.61 -5.51
N TYR A 217 3.48 17.79 -5.74
CA TYR A 217 2.10 18.21 -5.93
C TYR A 217 1.15 17.32 -5.13
N LEU A 218 0.11 17.93 -4.60
CA LEU A 218 -1.07 17.22 -4.09
C LEU A 218 -2.18 17.44 -5.11
N ASP A 219 -2.50 16.38 -5.86
CA ASP A 219 -3.55 16.36 -6.87
C ASP A 219 -4.79 15.72 -6.27
N ILE A 220 -5.86 16.50 -6.12
CA ILE A 220 -7.10 16.04 -5.48
C ILE A 220 -8.21 15.95 -6.54
N ALA A 221 -8.86 14.79 -6.65
CA ALA A 221 -10.14 14.64 -7.32
C ALA A 221 -11.21 14.19 -6.31
N ALA A 222 -12.41 14.76 -6.44
CA ALA A 222 -13.52 14.49 -5.52
C ALA A 222 -14.85 14.29 -6.25
N ASP A 223 -15.82 13.67 -5.58
CA ASP A 223 -17.19 13.53 -6.10
C ASP A 223 -17.99 14.84 -6.04
N GLY A 224 -17.64 15.75 -5.14
CA GLY A 224 -18.24 17.08 -4.99
C GLY A 224 -17.25 18.22 -4.95
N PRO A 225 -17.64 19.45 -5.36
CA PRO A 225 -16.74 20.60 -5.35
C PRO A 225 -16.41 21.09 -3.94
N GLU A 226 -17.25 20.82 -2.94
CA GLU A 226 -17.03 21.14 -1.53
C GLU A 226 -15.93 20.33 -0.89
N ASP A 227 -15.68 19.11 -1.38
CA ASP A 227 -14.71 18.17 -0.84
C ASP A 227 -13.28 18.49 -1.27
N LEU A 228 -13.12 19.39 -2.26
CA LEU A 228 -11.81 19.95 -2.63
C LEU A 228 -11.25 20.97 -1.63
N ARG A 229 -11.97 21.24 -0.54
CA ARG A 229 -11.47 22.14 0.51
C ARG A 229 -10.50 21.41 1.40
N ILE A 230 -9.37 22.04 1.62
CA ILE A 230 -8.35 21.60 2.55
C ILE A 230 -8.03 22.76 3.51
N LYS A 231 -7.83 22.45 4.78
CA LYS A 231 -7.41 23.45 5.76
C LYS A 231 -5.98 23.90 5.46
N PRO A 232 -5.66 25.20 5.64
CA PRO A 232 -4.30 25.70 5.43
C PRO A 232 -3.24 24.98 6.27
N GLU A 233 -3.57 24.58 7.50
CA GLU A 233 -2.71 23.82 8.40
C GLU A 233 -2.40 22.41 7.88
N ASP A 234 -3.37 21.71 7.28
CA ASP A 234 -3.19 20.39 6.71
C ASP A 234 -2.30 20.47 5.45
N LEU A 235 -2.53 21.48 4.61
CA LEU A 235 -1.67 21.71 3.43
C LEU A 235 -0.22 22.07 3.83
N ASP A 236 -0.04 22.83 4.92
CA ASP A 236 1.28 23.10 5.47
C ASP A 236 1.94 21.83 6.03
N ALA A 237 1.17 20.96 6.69
CA ALA A 237 1.65 19.67 7.18
C ALA A 237 2.14 18.77 6.03
N PHE A 238 1.43 18.67 4.92
CA PHE A 238 1.90 17.95 3.73
C PHE A 238 3.16 18.60 3.11
N SER A 239 3.28 19.93 3.16
CA SER A 239 4.52 20.61 2.75
C SER A 239 5.68 20.31 3.71
N LYS A 240 5.43 20.18 5.01
CA LYS A 240 6.43 19.74 5.99
C LYS A 240 6.83 18.26 5.78
N LEU A 241 5.89 17.39 5.40
CA LEU A 241 6.19 16.01 5.05
C LEU A 241 7.28 15.94 3.96
N VAL A 242 7.16 16.75 2.91
CA VAL A 242 8.18 16.83 1.84
C VAL A 242 9.55 17.29 2.37
N ARG A 243 9.58 18.16 3.36
CA ARG A 243 10.85 18.63 3.99
C ARG A 243 11.43 17.55 4.91
N GLU A 244 10.60 16.94 5.75
CA GLU A 244 11.00 15.86 6.68
C GLU A 244 11.58 14.65 5.94
N THR A 245 10.92 14.18 4.87
CA THR A 245 11.44 13.09 4.04
C THR A 245 12.79 13.43 3.41
N GLY A 246 12.96 14.69 2.94
CA GLY A 246 14.23 15.16 2.43
C GLY A 246 15.35 15.18 3.46
N ALA A 247 15.03 15.53 4.72
CA ALA A 247 15.99 15.51 5.83
C ALA A 247 16.32 14.07 6.24
N LEU A 248 15.33 13.18 6.28
CA LEU A 248 15.47 11.78 6.69
C LEU A 248 16.30 10.98 5.71
N TYR A 249 15.93 10.99 4.43
CA TYR A 249 16.56 10.15 3.40
C TYR A 249 17.77 10.80 2.72
N GLN A 250 17.91 12.11 2.78
CA GLN A 250 19.00 12.90 2.16
C GLN A 250 19.15 12.66 0.65
N SER A 251 18.11 12.20 0.00
CA SER A 251 18.07 11.90 -1.44
C SER A 251 16.65 11.97 -1.99
N ARG A 252 16.53 11.99 -3.32
CA ARG A 252 15.26 11.83 -4.05
C ARG A 252 15.53 11.01 -5.30
N HIS A 253 14.67 10.02 -5.56
CA HIS A 253 14.84 9.07 -6.67
C HIS A 253 13.72 9.21 -7.71
N TYR A 254 13.29 10.45 -7.95
CA TYR A 254 12.22 10.83 -8.87
C TYR A 254 12.47 12.21 -9.52
N ASN A 255 11.77 12.49 -10.64
CA ASN A 255 11.86 13.77 -11.35
C ASN A 255 10.81 14.80 -10.87
N SER A 256 9.65 14.33 -10.43
CA SER A 256 8.60 15.05 -9.70
C SER A 256 7.90 14.05 -8.78
N TYR A 257 7.06 14.50 -7.86
CA TYR A 257 6.22 13.61 -7.07
C TYR A 257 4.78 14.14 -7.01
N HIS A 258 3.81 13.25 -7.26
CA HIS A 258 2.39 13.55 -7.26
C HIS A 258 1.66 12.64 -6.27
N PHE A 259 1.12 13.22 -5.20
CA PHE A 259 0.15 12.55 -4.35
C PHE A 259 -1.20 12.60 -5.07
N LEU A 260 -1.67 11.49 -5.61
CA LEU A 260 -2.93 11.41 -6.36
C LEU A 260 -4.05 11.04 -5.38
N LEU A 261 -4.61 12.06 -4.71
CA LEU A 261 -5.59 11.88 -3.64
C LEU A 261 -7.02 11.86 -4.20
N THR A 262 -7.69 10.74 -4.05
CA THR A 262 -9.11 10.56 -4.39
C THR A 262 -9.98 10.67 -3.14
N LEU A 263 -10.99 11.55 -3.18
CA LEU A 263 -11.98 11.76 -2.13
C LEU A 263 -13.35 11.27 -2.61
N SER A 264 -13.70 10.03 -2.29
CA SER A 264 -14.91 9.40 -2.81
C SER A 264 -15.37 8.20 -1.98
N ASP A 265 -16.70 8.12 -1.74
CA ASP A 265 -17.33 6.92 -1.18
C ASP A 265 -17.81 5.95 -2.28
N GLN A 266 -17.53 6.26 -3.57
CA GLN A 266 -17.96 5.48 -4.73
C GLN A 266 -16.86 4.61 -5.33
N VAL A 267 -15.59 4.83 -4.92
CA VAL A 267 -14.44 4.00 -5.26
C VAL A 267 -13.96 3.26 -4.02
N ALA A 268 -13.22 2.16 -4.21
CA ALA A 268 -12.67 1.43 -3.09
C ALA A 268 -11.55 2.23 -2.40
N HIS A 269 -11.42 2.06 -1.09
CA HIS A 269 -10.24 2.51 -0.35
C HIS A 269 -8.98 1.84 -0.93
N PHE A 270 -7.89 2.61 -1.09
CA PHE A 270 -6.67 2.11 -1.68
C PHE A 270 -5.47 2.99 -1.29
N GLY A 271 -4.30 2.38 -1.16
CA GLY A 271 -2.99 3.01 -1.16
C GLY A 271 -2.09 2.18 -2.06
N LEU A 272 -1.43 2.82 -3.03
CA LEU A 272 -0.45 2.14 -3.88
C LEU A 272 0.68 3.10 -4.25
N GLU A 273 1.85 2.65 -3.93
CA GLU A 273 3.08 3.38 -4.15
C GLU A 273 3.60 3.27 -5.59
N HIS A 274 4.20 4.35 -6.04
CA HIS A 274 4.93 4.45 -7.31
C HIS A 274 6.25 5.20 -7.11
N HIS A 275 7.18 5.13 -8.09
CA HIS A 275 8.44 5.87 -8.00
C HIS A 275 8.22 7.38 -7.84
N GLN A 276 7.26 7.93 -8.57
CA GLN A 276 7.04 9.36 -8.75
C GLN A 276 5.63 9.81 -8.37
N SER A 277 4.82 8.94 -7.79
CA SER A 277 3.47 9.26 -7.32
C SER A 277 3.00 8.24 -6.29
N SER A 278 1.85 8.51 -5.69
CA SER A 278 1.04 7.54 -4.95
C SER A 278 -0.42 7.64 -5.39
N ASP A 279 -1.13 6.50 -5.41
CA ASP A 279 -2.59 6.44 -5.63
C ASP A 279 -3.26 6.28 -4.27
N ASP A 280 -3.75 7.39 -3.72
CA ASP A 280 -4.29 7.48 -2.36
C ASP A 280 -5.81 7.67 -2.45
N ARG A 281 -6.62 6.68 -2.02
CA ARG A 281 -8.08 6.76 -2.10
C ARG A 281 -8.69 6.66 -0.72
N VAL A 282 -9.38 7.72 -0.30
CA VAL A 282 -10.03 7.82 1.01
C VAL A 282 -11.47 8.31 0.88
N GLY A 283 -12.21 8.25 1.98
CA GLY A 283 -13.60 8.67 2.02
C GLY A 283 -13.81 10.14 1.61
N GLU A 284 -14.97 10.43 1.03
CA GLU A 284 -15.35 11.74 0.46
C GLU A 284 -15.10 12.91 1.44
N LYS A 285 -15.33 12.71 2.74
CA LYS A 285 -15.25 13.77 3.76
C LYS A 285 -13.93 13.80 4.55
N THR A 286 -12.94 13.01 4.17
CA THR A 286 -11.70 12.85 4.96
C THR A 286 -10.99 14.18 5.25
N LEU A 287 -10.92 15.10 4.30
CA LEU A 287 -10.29 16.43 4.53
C LEU A 287 -11.19 17.42 5.30
N LEU A 288 -12.45 17.07 5.56
CA LEU A 288 -13.44 17.94 6.21
C LEU A 288 -13.78 17.51 7.64
N ASP A 289 -13.44 16.26 8.02
CA ASP A 289 -13.69 15.68 9.33
C ASP A 289 -12.37 15.33 10.02
N ASP A 290 -12.14 15.88 11.21
CA ASP A 290 -10.87 15.73 11.93
C ASP A 290 -10.60 14.29 12.36
N ASN A 291 -11.64 13.49 12.64
CA ASN A 291 -11.45 12.08 12.99
C ASN A 291 -11.09 11.24 11.76
N LEU A 292 -11.76 11.47 10.61
CA LEU A 292 -11.43 10.78 9.36
C LEU A 292 -10.03 11.15 8.89
N PHE A 293 -9.65 12.44 9.01
CA PHE A 293 -8.30 12.90 8.69
C PHE A 293 -7.25 12.22 9.56
N TYR A 294 -7.48 12.16 10.88
CA TYR A 294 -6.59 11.47 11.81
C TYR A 294 -6.47 9.97 11.51
N LEU A 295 -7.59 9.29 11.24
CA LEU A 295 -7.58 7.85 10.92
C LEU A 295 -6.91 7.50 9.58
N SER A 296 -6.59 8.51 8.77
CA SER A 296 -5.89 8.37 7.48
C SER A 296 -4.53 9.07 7.48
N ALA A 297 -4.04 9.49 8.65
CA ALA A 297 -2.86 10.35 8.77
C ALA A 297 -1.58 9.71 8.24
N ASP A 298 -1.46 8.40 8.33
CA ASP A 298 -0.31 7.61 7.88
C ASP A 298 -0.29 7.36 6.38
N LEU A 299 -1.42 7.40 5.67
CA LEU A 299 -1.54 6.94 4.28
C LEU A 299 -0.53 7.66 3.35
N LEU A 300 -0.62 8.99 3.22
CA LEU A 300 0.27 9.72 2.32
C LEU A 300 1.76 9.62 2.73
N PRO A 301 2.14 9.72 4.03
CA PRO A 301 3.51 9.48 4.47
C PRO A 301 4.02 8.06 4.19
N HIS A 302 3.17 7.04 4.33
CA HIS A 302 3.47 5.64 4.03
C HIS A 302 3.79 5.47 2.54
N GLU A 303 2.86 5.85 1.67
CA GLU A 303 3.02 5.73 0.22
C GLU A 303 4.19 6.57 -0.30
N PHE A 304 4.43 7.75 0.28
CA PHE A 304 5.58 8.56 -0.09
C PHE A 304 6.92 7.92 0.31
N THR A 305 6.98 7.30 1.49
CA THR A 305 8.16 6.55 1.96
C THR A 305 8.54 5.42 1.01
N HIS A 306 7.57 4.78 0.40
CA HIS A 306 7.79 3.73 -0.58
C HIS A 306 8.58 4.18 -1.82
N SER A 307 8.58 5.47 -2.18
CA SER A 307 9.47 5.95 -3.25
C SER A 307 10.94 5.58 -2.98
N TRP A 308 11.36 5.53 -1.71
CA TRP A 308 12.68 5.07 -1.28
C TRP A 308 12.70 3.58 -0.90
N ASN A 309 11.78 3.14 -0.04
CA ASN A 309 11.72 1.77 0.48
C ASN A 309 10.64 0.95 -0.23
N GLY A 310 10.96 0.41 -1.38
CA GLY A 310 10.04 -0.38 -2.21
C GLY A 310 10.24 -0.11 -3.69
N LYS A 311 10.21 1.14 -4.10
CA LYS A 311 10.41 1.50 -5.51
C LYS A 311 11.89 1.63 -5.84
N TYR A 312 12.64 2.47 -5.15
CA TYR A 312 14.08 2.57 -5.35
C TYR A 312 14.83 1.38 -4.72
N ARG A 313 14.82 1.25 -3.39
CA ARG A 313 15.39 0.09 -2.70
C ARG A 313 14.32 -1.00 -2.60
N ARG A 314 14.46 -2.09 -3.36
CA ARG A 314 13.45 -3.15 -3.44
C ARG A 314 14.05 -4.49 -3.01
N PRO A 315 13.35 -5.30 -2.18
CA PRO A 315 13.78 -6.68 -1.92
C PRO A 315 14.02 -7.44 -3.22
N ALA A 316 15.14 -8.15 -3.32
CA ALA A 316 15.51 -8.89 -4.53
C ALA A 316 14.43 -9.88 -4.98
N GLY A 317 13.67 -10.46 -4.03
CA GLY A 317 12.57 -11.37 -4.34
C GLY A 317 11.33 -10.67 -4.96
N LEU A 318 11.18 -9.35 -4.78
CA LEU A 318 10.11 -8.55 -5.36
C LEU A 318 10.54 -7.85 -6.66
N ALA A 319 11.84 -7.81 -6.97
CA ALA A 319 12.41 -7.17 -8.16
C ALA A 319 12.54 -8.17 -9.31
N THR A 320 11.40 -8.69 -9.82
CA THR A 320 11.38 -9.74 -10.86
C THR A 320 11.75 -9.23 -12.26
N GLY A 321 11.62 -7.92 -12.52
CA GLY A 321 11.89 -7.30 -13.83
C GLY A 321 10.85 -7.63 -14.92
N ASN A 322 9.74 -8.25 -14.56
CA ASN A 322 8.58 -8.51 -15.42
C ASN A 322 7.32 -8.71 -14.58
N TYR A 323 6.15 -8.79 -15.24
CA TYR A 323 4.85 -8.93 -14.57
C TYR A 323 4.28 -10.36 -14.60
N SER A 324 5.07 -11.36 -14.98
CA SER A 324 4.63 -12.76 -15.10
C SER A 324 5.24 -13.66 -14.04
N ASP A 325 6.46 -13.36 -13.59
CA ASP A 325 7.17 -14.16 -12.60
C ASP A 325 6.65 -13.88 -11.18
N PRO A 326 6.47 -14.92 -10.36
CA PRO A 326 6.02 -14.76 -8.98
C PRO A 326 6.95 -13.89 -8.14
N MET A 327 6.40 -12.93 -7.42
CA MET A 327 7.10 -12.16 -6.42
C MET A 327 7.26 -12.98 -5.12
N ILE A 328 8.41 -12.86 -4.45
CA ILE A 328 8.70 -13.53 -3.19
C ILE A 328 8.60 -12.53 -2.04
N GLY A 329 7.53 -12.64 -1.25
CA GLY A 329 7.16 -11.69 -0.19
C GLY A 329 7.95 -11.79 1.11
N ASN A 330 8.97 -12.65 1.22
CA ASN A 330 9.67 -12.95 2.48
C ASN A 330 10.38 -11.77 3.16
N MET A 331 10.46 -10.62 2.50
CA MET A 331 11.04 -9.37 3.02
C MET A 331 10.00 -8.26 3.19
N LEU A 332 8.69 -8.57 3.18
CA LEU A 332 7.62 -7.58 3.36
C LEU A 332 7.67 -6.90 4.74
N TRP A 333 8.24 -7.54 5.75
CA TRP A 333 8.51 -6.91 7.04
C TRP A 333 9.50 -5.73 6.97
N VAL A 334 10.29 -5.62 5.88
CA VAL A 334 11.08 -4.42 5.55
C VAL A 334 10.31 -3.53 4.59
N TYR A 335 9.80 -4.11 3.50
CA TYR A 335 9.10 -3.35 2.46
C TYR A 335 7.92 -2.58 3.07
N GLU A 336 7.08 -3.26 3.84
CA GLU A 336 5.90 -2.69 4.48
C GLU A 336 6.17 -2.26 5.93
N GLY A 337 6.78 -3.14 6.72
CA GLY A 337 6.94 -2.88 8.15
C GLY A 337 7.85 -1.69 8.48
N LEU A 338 8.94 -1.48 7.71
CA LEU A 338 9.76 -0.27 7.84
C LEU A 338 9.01 0.96 7.30
N THR A 339 8.26 0.80 6.22
CA THR A 339 7.48 1.89 5.64
C THR A 339 6.35 2.32 6.58
N GLN A 340 5.64 1.37 7.21
CA GLN A 340 4.64 1.69 8.22
C GLN A 340 5.26 2.49 9.37
N TYR A 341 6.35 1.99 9.96
CA TYR A 341 7.06 2.71 11.02
C TYR A 341 7.47 4.13 10.61
N LEU A 342 8.07 4.29 9.42
CA LEU A 342 8.53 5.59 8.96
C LEU A 342 7.38 6.50 8.54
N GLY A 343 6.30 5.95 7.99
CA GLY A 343 5.08 6.67 7.63
C GLY A 343 4.46 7.33 8.85
N ASP A 344 4.23 6.57 9.91
CA ASP A 344 3.67 7.05 11.17
C ASP A 344 4.59 8.09 11.85
N VAL A 345 5.90 7.83 11.89
CA VAL A 345 6.88 8.79 12.41
C VAL A 345 6.88 10.09 11.60
N LEU A 346 6.78 10.02 10.27
CA LEU A 346 6.74 11.19 9.39
C LEU A 346 5.41 11.94 9.50
N ALA A 347 4.27 11.25 9.69
CA ALA A 347 2.98 11.86 9.98
C ALA A 347 3.07 12.74 11.23
N ALA A 348 3.63 12.22 12.31
CA ALA A 348 3.82 12.97 13.55
C ALA A 348 4.84 14.11 13.41
N ARG A 349 5.98 13.88 12.73
CA ARG A 349 7.02 14.92 12.53
C ARG A 349 6.54 16.07 11.66
N SER A 350 5.71 15.81 10.66
CA SER A 350 5.16 16.83 9.78
C SER A 350 3.95 17.57 10.37
N GLY A 351 3.34 17.02 11.43
CA GLY A 351 2.16 17.57 12.08
C GLY A 351 0.85 17.22 11.38
N ILE A 352 0.83 16.17 10.55
CA ILE A 352 -0.40 15.54 10.02
C ILE A 352 -1.17 14.95 11.21
N GLU A 353 -0.46 14.37 12.17
CA GLU A 353 -0.98 14.01 13.48
C GLU A 353 -0.10 14.56 14.61
N THR A 354 -0.62 14.59 15.81
CA THR A 354 0.16 14.98 17.00
C THR A 354 0.94 13.80 17.56
N LYS A 355 1.99 14.08 18.35
CA LYS A 355 2.73 13.03 19.09
C LYS A 355 1.83 12.19 20.01
N GLU A 356 0.79 12.83 20.57
CA GLU A 356 -0.22 12.17 21.42
C GLU A 356 -1.08 11.21 20.60
N GLN A 357 -1.52 11.62 19.41
CA GLN A 357 -2.29 10.79 18.49
C GLN A 357 -1.48 9.59 18.01
N TYR A 358 -0.22 9.79 17.61
CA TYR A 358 0.70 8.68 17.30
C TYR A 358 0.79 7.68 18.47
N ARG A 359 1.03 8.18 19.70
CA ARG A 359 1.12 7.29 20.87
C ARG A 359 -0.18 6.54 21.15
N ALA A 360 -1.34 7.15 20.89
CA ALA A 360 -2.63 6.50 21.03
C ALA A 360 -2.83 5.39 20.00
N ALA A 361 -2.46 5.62 18.74
CA ALA A 361 -2.50 4.63 17.66
C ALA A 361 -1.53 3.46 17.93
N LEU A 362 -0.27 3.77 18.30
CA LEU A 362 0.74 2.76 18.65
C LEU A 362 0.31 1.90 19.85
N ALA A 363 -0.36 2.48 20.86
CA ALA A 363 -0.88 1.72 22.00
C ALA A 363 -1.91 0.67 21.55
N VAL A 364 -2.81 1.05 20.65
CA VAL A 364 -3.85 0.17 20.09
C VAL A 364 -3.22 -0.92 19.23
N SER A 365 -2.32 -0.56 18.30
CA SER A 365 -1.59 -1.51 17.45
C SER A 365 -0.85 -2.54 18.28
N ALA A 366 0.00 -2.09 19.20
CA ALA A 366 0.81 -2.97 20.05
C ALA A 366 -0.03 -3.88 20.96
N ALA A 367 -1.07 -3.34 21.60
CA ALA A 367 -1.97 -4.12 22.45
C ALA A 367 -2.78 -5.15 21.65
N THR A 368 -3.22 -4.81 20.44
CA THR A 368 -3.93 -5.74 19.56
C THR A 368 -3.03 -6.91 19.17
N LEU A 369 -1.79 -6.64 18.79
CA LEU A 369 -0.80 -7.68 18.47
C LEU A 369 -0.44 -8.56 19.65
N ASP A 370 -0.31 -7.97 20.85
CA ASP A 370 0.01 -8.71 22.10
C ASP A 370 -1.11 -9.68 22.51
N TYR A 371 -2.35 -9.37 22.15
CA TYR A 371 -3.51 -10.23 22.38
C TYR A 371 -3.78 -11.25 21.26
N ARG A 372 -3.00 -11.27 20.16
CA ARG A 372 -3.21 -12.22 19.05
C ARG A 372 -2.72 -13.62 19.35
N PRO A 373 -3.58 -14.61 19.64
CA PRO A 373 -3.17 -15.98 19.92
C PRO A 373 -2.60 -16.70 18.69
N GLY A 374 -2.91 -16.24 17.48
CA GLY A 374 -2.36 -16.77 16.23
C GLY A 374 -0.83 -16.77 16.16
N ARG A 375 -0.17 -15.90 16.95
CA ARG A 375 1.30 -15.87 17.10
C ARG A 375 1.88 -17.18 17.60
N THR A 376 1.13 -17.96 18.37
CA THR A 376 1.61 -19.22 18.97
C THR A 376 1.81 -20.35 17.96
N TRP A 377 1.23 -20.24 16.77
CA TRP A 377 1.39 -21.25 15.73
C TRP A 377 2.02 -20.72 14.44
N ARG A 378 1.77 -19.43 14.08
CA ARG A 378 2.30 -18.79 12.88
C ARG A 378 3.25 -17.66 13.29
N ASP A 379 4.50 -17.70 12.84
CA ASP A 379 5.45 -16.61 13.02
C ASP A 379 5.26 -15.50 11.97
N LEU A 380 5.92 -14.36 12.17
CA LEU A 380 5.79 -13.21 11.27
C LEU A 380 6.38 -13.49 9.89
N GLN A 381 7.48 -14.25 9.83
CA GLN A 381 8.11 -14.62 8.57
C GLN A 381 7.17 -15.41 7.66
N ASP A 382 6.31 -16.27 8.23
CA ASP A 382 5.33 -17.02 7.46
C ASP A 382 4.21 -16.11 6.93
N THR A 383 3.76 -15.11 7.69
CA THR A 383 2.75 -14.15 7.20
C THR A 383 3.26 -13.37 5.98
N ALA A 384 4.51 -12.92 6.01
CA ALA A 384 5.16 -12.24 4.89
C ALA A 384 5.36 -13.18 3.68
N THR A 385 5.79 -14.41 3.91
CA THR A 385 5.99 -15.41 2.84
C THR A 385 4.68 -15.80 2.17
N ALA A 386 3.60 -15.89 2.95
CA ALA A 386 2.27 -16.28 2.47
C ALA A 386 1.38 -15.10 2.04
N ALA A 387 1.93 -13.89 1.93
CA ALA A 387 1.18 -12.66 1.65
C ALA A 387 0.24 -12.80 0.45
N GLN A 388 0.71 -13.36 -0.66
CA GLN A 388 -0.10 -13.58 -1.88
C GLN A 388 -1.38 -14.42 -1.68
N THR A 389 -1.51 -15.13 -0.57
CA THR A 389 -2.70 -15.93 -0.22
C THR A 389 -3.43 -15.41 1.00
N LEU A 390 -2.81 -14.51 1.76
CA LEU A 390 -3.34 -13.98 3.01
C LEU A 390 -3.86 -12.55 2.86
N TYR A 391 -3.41 -11.84 1.84
CA TYR A 391 -3.75 -10.44 1.62
C TYR A 391 -5.27 -10.24 1.48
N ASP A 392 -5.94 -11.09 0.71
CA ASP A 392 -7.40 -11.06 0.52
C ASP A 392 -8.14 -12.05 1.45
N ALA A 393 -7.50 -12.51 2.52
CA ALA A 393 -8.16 -13.38 3.47
C ALA A 393 -9.23 -12.60 4.26
N SER A 394 -10.31 -13.30 4.64
CA SER A 394 -11.38 -12.69 5.45
C SER A 394 -10.84 -12.08 6.76
N ASP A 395 -11.35 -10.92 7.16
CA ASP A 395 -11.04 -10.28 8.44
C ASP A 395 -11.55 -11.09 9.64
N GLN A 396 -12.54 -11.97 9.43
CA GLN A 396 -13.05 -12.85 10.48
C GLN A 396 -12.00 -13.85 10.94
N TRP A 397 -11.81 -13.97 12.26
CA TRP A 397 -10.77 -14.79 12.89
C TRP A 397 -9.34 -14.38 12.50
N ASP A 398 -9.13 -13.11 12.14
CA ASP A 398 -7.78 -12.60 11.84
C ASP A 398 -6.83 -12.79 13.02
N ASN A 399 -7.29 -12.56 14.25
CA ASN A 399 -6.50 -12.78 15.46
C ASN A 399 -5.97 -14.21 15.62
N TRP A 400 -6.64 -15.21 15.02
CA TRP A 400 -6.21 -16.61 15.00
C TRP A 400 -5.45 -16.98 13.72
N ARG A 401 -5.89 -16.46 12.56
CA ARG A 401 -5.24 -16.73 11.27
C ARG A 401 -3.89 -16.05 11.16
N ARG A 402 -3.77 -14.80 11.52
CA ARG A 402 -2.71 -13.85 11.19
C ARG A 402 -2.60 -13.67 9.66
N THR A 403 -2.80 -12.48 9.17
CA THR A 403 -2.76 -12.19 7.73
C THR A 403 -1.60 -11.27 7.39
N VAL A 404 -1.81 -9.97 7.42
CA VAL A 404 -0.85 -8.94 7.01
C VAL A 404 -0.06 -8.34 8.19
N ASP A 405 0.18 -9.11 9.23
CA ASP A 405 0.86 -8.65 10.44
C ASP A 405 2.25 -8.06 10.19
N TYR A 406 2.84 -8.30 9.02
CA TYR A 406 4.13 -7.73 8.63
C TYR A 406 4.10 -6.18 8.49
N TYR A 407 2.91 -5.54 8.42
CA TYR A 407 2.77 -4.10 8.59
C TYR A 407 2.91 -3.72 10.08
N PRO A 408 1.94 -3.97 10.95
CA PRO A 408 1.97 -3.44 12.31
C PRO A 408 3.01 -4.12 13.22
N GLU A 409 3.30 -5.42 13.05
CA GLU A 409 4.36 -6.05 13.83
C GLU A 409 5.75 -5.71 13.27
N GLY A 410 5.84 -5.47 11.94
CA GLY A 410 7.03 -4.91 11.33
C GLY A 410 7.35 -3.52 11.89
N GLU A 411 6.35 -2.65 12.07
CA GLU A 411 6.47 -1.37 12.78
C GLU A 411 7.11 -1.53 14.16
N LEU A 412 6.61 -2.45 14.98
CA LEU A 412 7.17 -2.72 16.32
C LEU A 412 8.62 -3.21 16.27
N ILE A 413 8.98 -4.04 15.28
CA ILE A 413 10.35 -4.51 15.09
C ILE A 413 11.28 -3.33 14.74
N TRP A 414 10.86 -2.42 13.87
CA TRP A 414 11.67 -1.27 13.48
C TRP A 414 11.75 -0.21 14.59
N LEU A 415 10.72 -0.06 15.41
CA LEU A 415 10.79 0.69 16.66
C LEU A 415 11.82 0.09 17.63
N ASP A 416 11.87 -1.26 17.76
CA ASP A 416 12.89 -1.95 18.58
C ASP A 416 14.30 -1.72 18.01
N VAL A 417 14.46 -1.74 16.70
CA VAL A 417 15.75 -1.43 16.04
C VAL A 417 16.18 0.01 16.33
N ASP A 418 15.30 1.02 16.17
CA ASP A 418 15.63 2.43 16.41
C ASP A 418 16.02 2.68 17.87
N THR A 419 15.19 2.22 18.80
CA THR A 419 15.47 2.39 20.25
C THR A 419 16.71 1.64 20.69
N THR A 420 17.03 0.49 20.07
CA THR A 420 18.28 -0.25 20.30
C THR A 420 19.50 0.55 19.79
N ILE A 421 19.44 1.16 18.61
CA ILE A 421 20.51 2.03 18.09
C ILE A 421 20.75 3.20 19.07
N ARG A 422 19.68 3.89 19.48
CA ARG A 422 19.75 5.02 20.41
C ARG A 422 20.37 4.62 21.75
N LYS A 423 19.93 3.51 22.32
CA LYS A 423 20.46 2.95 23.56
C LYS A 423 21.97 2.63 23.47
N LEU A 424 22.38 1.94 22.40
CA LEU A 424 23.79 1.54 22.19
C LEU A 424 24.71 2.73 21.97
N THR A 425 24.20 3.84 21.44
CA THR A 425 24.98 5.03 21.10
C THR A 425 24.80 6.19 22.09
N ASN A 426 24.03 6.00 23.16
CA ASN A 426 23.59 7.07 24.05
C ASN A 426 22.94 8.22 23.25
N ASP A 427 22.00 7.87 22.39
CA ASP A 427 21.21 8.75 21.53
C ASP A 427 22.04 9.61 20.52
N LYS A 428 23.28 9.20 20.22
CA LYS A 428 24.11 9.90 19.22
C LYS A 428 23.79 9.47 17.79
N LYS A 429 23.14 8.34 17.62
CA LYS A 429 22.67 7.78 16.35
C LYS A 429 21.28 7.17 16.53
N SER A 430 20.55 7.08 15.44
CA SER A 430 19.19 6.57 15.38
C SER A 430 18.96 5.80 14.07
N LEU A 431 17.76 5.34 13.85
CA LEU A 431 17.36 4.74 12.57
C LEU A 431 17.46 5.77 11.41
N ASN A 432 17.41 7.08 11.69
CA ASN A 432 17.65 8.10 10.66
C ASN A 432 19.01 7.92 9.95
N ASP A 433 20.08 7.53 10.68
CA ASP A 433 21.39 7.24 10.09
C ASP A 433 21.36 6.02 9.16
N PHE A 434 20.57 5.01 9.50
CA PHE A 434 20.31 3.87 8.62
C PHE A 434 19.53 4.30 7.36
N CYS A 435 18.46 5.08 7.51
CA CYS A 435 17.64 5.56 6.41
C CYS A 435 18.47 6.38 5.42
N ALA A 436 19.22 7.38 5.89
CA ALA A 436 20.09 8.20 5.04
C ALA A 436 21.15 7.36 4.30
N ARG A 437 21.69 6.32 4.96
CA ARG A 437 22.70 5.44 4.37
C ARG A 437 22.11 4.41 3.39
N PHE A 438 21.01 3.75 3.76
CA PHE A 438 20.46 2.61 3.05
C PHE A 438 19.43 3.04 1.99
N LEU A 439 18.49 3.88 2.36
CA LEU A 439 17.44 4.40 1.48
C LEU A 439 17.94 5.59 0.66
N GLY A 440 18.81 6.42 1.23
CA GLY A 440 19.47 7.53 0.55
C GLY A 440 20.70 7.14 -0.28
N TYR A 441 20.96 5.84 -0.46
CA TYR A 441 22.10 5.33 -1.23
C TYR A 441 22.13 5.95 -2.64
N GLY A 442 23.32 6.31 -3.13
CA GLY A 442 23.49 6.90 -4.46
C GLY A 442 23.18 8.38 -4.57
N GLY A 443 22.59 9.01 -3.55
CA GLY A 443 22.12 10.40 -3.60
C GLY A 443 20.91 10.57 -4.53
N ASN A 444 20.72 11.75 -5.12
CA ASN A 444 19.62 11.98 -6.06
C ASN A 444 19.83 11.23 -7.37
N THR A 445 18.85 10.43 -7.79
CA THR A 445 18.86 9.68 -9.05
C THR A 445 17.51 9.85 -9.76
N PRO A 446 17.43 9.60 -11.09
CA PRO A 446 16.15 9.30 -11.72
C PRO A 446 15.54 8.01 -11.14
N PRO A 447 14.26 7.70 -11.45
CA PRO A 447 13.64 6.44 -11.05
C PRO A 447 14.44 5.22 -11.53
N GLU A 448 14.81 4.36 -10.62
CA GLU A 448 15.49 3.09 -10.89
C GLU A 448 15.26 2.11 -9.74
N VAL A 449 15.47 0.81 -9.96
CA VAL A 449 15.36 -0.23 -8.94
C VAL A 449 16.74 -0.71 -8.54
N VAL A 450 17.08 -0.59 -7.25
CA VAL A 450 18.33 -1.10 -6.66
C VAL A 450 17.98 -2.21 -5.66
N PRO A 451 18.03 -3.49 -6.07
CA PRO A 451 17.64 -4.60 -5.22
C PRO A 451 18.51 -4.76 -3.97
N TYR A 452 17.92 -5.34 -2.92
CA TYR A 452 18.64 -5.67 -1.67
C TYR A 452 18.20 -7.02 -1.10
N THR A 453 19.02 -7.53 -0.19
CA THR A 453 18.84 -8.78 0.54
C THR A 453 18.83 -8.54 2.06
N PHE A 454 18.45 -9.56 2.84
CA PHE A 454 18.58 -9.54 4.30
C PHE A 454 20.01 -9.18 4.77
N ASN A 455 21.03 -9.68 4.08
CA ASN A 455 22.43 -9.38 4.46
C ASN A 455 22.78 -7.90 4.22
N ASP A 456 22.17 -7.25 3.23
CA ASP A 456 22.39 -5.81 3.00
C ASP A 456 21.78 -4.97 4.13
N ILE A 457 20.61 -5.35 4.65
CA ILE A 457 20.00 -4.73 5.84
C ILE A 457 20.94 -4.85 7.03
N VAL A 458 21.37 -6.07 7.35
CA VAL A 458 22.28 -6.34 8.47
C VAL A 458 23.62 -5.59 8.33
N ALA A 459 24.18 -5.54 7.13
CA ALA A 459 25.44 -4.83 6.86
C ALA A 459 25.29 -3.31 7.08
N ASN A 460 24.18 -2.71 6.64
CA ASN A 460 23.93 -1.28 6.82
C ASN A 460 23.62 -0.92 8.28
N LEU A 461 22.87 -1.74 9.02
CA LEU A 461 22.67 -1.56 10.47
C LEU A 461 24.00 -1.64 11.23
N ASN A 462 24.86 -2.62 10.91
CA ASN A 462 26.20 -2.74 11.50
C ASN A 462 27.12 -1.56 11.19
N ALA A 463 26.94 -0.90 10.05
CA ALA A 463 27.67 0.31 9.71
C ALA A 463 27.21 1.53 10.52
N VAL A 464 25.95 1.55 10.99
CA VAL A 464 25.46 2.54 11.95
C VAL A 464 26.04 2.26 13.33
N VAL A 465 25.80 1.09 13.87
CA VAL A 465 26.38 0.64 15.14
C VAL A 465 26.57 -0.89 15.13
N PRO A 466 27.78 -1.41 15.48
CA PRO A 466 28.00 -2.85 15.55
C PRO A 466 27.12 -3.51 16.63
N TYR A 467 26.36 -4.53 16.22
CA TYR A 467 25.49 -5.32 17.09
C TYR A 467 25.09 -6.63 16.39
N ASP A 468 24.56 -7.61 17.11
CA ASP A 468 24.03 -8.82 16.48
C ASP A 468 22.63 -8.58 15.87
N TRP A 469 22.59 -7.72 14.87
CA TRP A 469 21.35 -7.39 14.15
C TRP A 469 20.74 -8.62 13.48
N ALA A 470 21.55 -9.54 12.98
CA ALA A 470 21.07 -10.75 12.35
C ALA A 470 20.35 -11.67 13.35
N GLY A 471 20.87 -11.79 14.56
CA GLY A 471 20.25 -12.53 15.66
C GLY A 471 18.93 -11.89 16.08
N LEU A 472 18.94 -10.59 16.38
CA LEU A 472 17.76 -9.84 16.80
C LEU A 472 16.63 -9.96 15.76
N LEU A 473 16.90 -9.65 14.49
CA LEU A 473 15.88 -9.68 13.45
C LEU A 473 15.31 -11.09 13.23
N ARG A 474 16.15 -12.13 13.18
CA ARG A 474 15.68 -13.51 13.05
C ARG A 474 14.83 -13.95 14.23
N ASP A 475 15.23 -13.59 15.44
CA ASP A 475 14.45 -13.90 16.65
C ASP A 475 13.04 -13.29 16.56
N ARG A 476 12.93 -12.00 16.20
CA ARG A 476 11.63 -11.33 16.04
C ARG A 476 10.78 -11.96 14.94
N LEU A 477 11.38 -12.25 13.79
CA LEU A 477 10.67 -12.78 12.62
C LEU A 477 10.16 -14.21 12.81
N THR A 478 10.88 -15.06 13.55
CA THR A 478 10.54 -16.49 13.70
C THR A 478 9.98 -16.85 15.06
N SER A 479 9.79 -15.86 15.93
CA SER A 479 9.20 -16.08 17.26
C SER A 479 7.76 -16.54 17.19
N LYS A 480 7.43 -17.55 18.01
CA LYS A 480 6.07 -18.02 18.30
C LYS A 480 5.70 -17.72 19.76
N SER A 481 6.25 -16.65 20.31
CA SER A 481 5.89 -16.14 21.62
C SER A 481 4.39 -15.79 21.68
N PRO A 482 3.68 -16.03 22.77
CA PRO A 482 2.31 -15.53 22.94
C PRO A 482 2.22 -14.01 22.99
N HIS A 483 3.36 -13.31 23.16
CA HIS A 483 3.44 -11.86 23.28
C HIS A 483 4.11 -11.23 22.04
N ALA A 484 3.66 -10.03 21.68
CA ALA A 484 4.25 -9.20 20.63
C ALA A 484 5.64 -8.66 21.05
N PRO A 485 6.50 -8.21 20.11
CA PRO A 485 7.79 -7.61 20.41
C PRO A 485 7.60 -6.17 20.93
N LEU A 486 7.38 -6.00 22.23
CA LEU A 486 7.13 -4.71 22.87
C LEU A 486 8.41 -4.01 23.40
N GLU A 487 9.59 -4.58 23.13
CA GLU A 487 10.86 -4.05 23.61
C GLU A 487 11.12 -2.62 23.12
N GLY A 488 10.71 -2.30 21.88
CA GLY A 488 10.84 -0.95 21.34
C GLY A 488 10.07 0.09 22.15
N ILE A 489 8.85 -0.23 22.59
CA ILE A 489 8.05 0.64 23.46
C ILE A 489 8.74 0.80 24.82
N THR A 490 9.18 -0.31 25.43
CA THR A 490 9.84 -0.28 26.74
C THR A 490 11.15 0.49 26.71
N GLN A 491 11.98 0.28 25.71
CA GLN A 491 13.23 1.02 25.50
C GLN A 491 12.96 2.49 25.13
N GLY A 492 11.84 2.75 24.46
CA GLY A 492 11.34 4.08 24.13
C GLY A 492 10.92 4.91 25.34
N GLY A 493 10.86 4.28 26.53
CA GLY A 493 10.54 4.93 27.80
C GLY A 493 9.06 4.87 28.17
N TYR A 494 8.30 3.94 27.62
CA TYR A 494 6.87 3.78 27.85
C TYR A 494 6.50 2.33 28.21
N ARG A 495 5.29 2.15 28.72
CA ARG A 495 4.66 0.85 28.94
C ARG A 495 3.20 0.89 28.55
N ILE A 496 2.64 -0.24 28.14
CA ILE A 496 1.21 -0.37 27.90
C ILE A 496 0.50 -0.53 29.26
N ILE A 497 -0.50 0.31 29.47
CA ILE A 497 -1.44 0.20 30.58
C ILE A 497 -2.87 0.11 30.03
N TYR A 498 -3.82 -0.30 30.87
CA TYR A 498 -5.22 -0.36 30.49
C TYR A 498 -6.06 0.50 31.44
N THR A 499 -6.91 1.35 30.89
CA THR A 499 -7.87 2.18 31.64
C THR A 499 -9.30 1.89 31.19
N ASP A 500 -10.28 2.44 31.86
CA ASP A 500 -11.69 2.34 31.49
C ASP A 500 -12.16 3.45 30.54
N THR A 501 -11.24 4.33 30.12
CA THR A 501 -11.51 5.44 29.20
C THR A 501 -10.76 5.19 27.87
N PRO A 502 -11.42 5.28 26.70
CA PRO A 502 -10.75 5.11 25.42
C PRO A 502 -9.77 6.25 25.13
N GLY A 503 -8.69 5.94 24.41
CA GLY A 503 -7.76 6.93 23.84
C GLY A 503 -8.31 7.57 22.57
N ASP A 504 -7.59 8.60 22.05
CA ASP A 504 -8.03 9.39 20.90
C ASP A 504 -8.29 8.53 19.65
N TYR A 505 -7.45 7.53 19.40
CA TYR A 505 -7.61 6.67 18.23
C TYR A 505 -8.90 5.84 18.27
N ILE A 506 -9.22 5.25 19.43
CA ILE A 506 -10.47 4.49 19.61
C ILE A 506 -11.67 5.43 19.55
N ASN A 507 -11.58 6.60 20.20
CA ASN A 507 -12.64 7.62 20.14
C ASN A 507 -12.93 8.05 18.69
N ALA A 508 -11.90 8.28 17.88
CA ALA A 508 -12.07 8.63 16.47
C ALA A 508 -12.77 7.50 15.70
N ARG A 509 -12.31 6.24 15.88
CA ARG A 509 -12.94 5.07 15.25
C ARG A 509 -14.40 4.89 15.64
N GLU A 510 -14.70 4.88 16.93
CA GLU A 510 -16.07 4.70 17.42
C GLU A 510 -16.99 5.86 16.99
N THR A 511 -16.46 7.08 16.93
CA THR A 511 -17.23 8.26 16.48
C THR A 511 -17.58 8.18 15.00
N THR A 512 -16.64 7.72 14.16
CA THR A 512 -16.84 7.68 12.70
C THR A 512 -17.66 6.46 12.26
N SER A 513 -17.46 5.28 12.87
CA SER A 513 -18.15 4.06 12.50
C SER A 513 -19.45 3.80 13.29
N GLY A 514 -19.54 4.32 14.52
CA GLY A 514 -20.60 3.99 15.49
C GLY A 514 -20.44 2.59 16.08
N ASP A 515 -19.32 1.93 15.86
CA ASP A 515 -19.02 0.59 16.36
C ASP A 515 -18.67 0.60 17.85
N ALA A 516 -18.66 -0.57 18.49
CA ALA A 516 -18.21 -0.76 19.86
C ALA A 516 -16.91 -1.57 19.88
N ASP A 517 -15.84 -0.99 20.41
CA ASP A 517 -14.57 -1.68 20.63
C ASP A 517 -14.49 -2.25 22.03
N ALA A 518 -14.87 -3.51 22.18
CA ALA A 518 -14.80 -4.24 23.45
C ALA A 518 -13.69 -5.32 23.44
N TRP A 519 -12.66 -5.13 22.59
CA TRP A 519 -11.62 -6.12 22.32
C TRP A 519 -10.85 -6.53 23.57
N TRP A 520 -10.35 -5.56 24.34
CA TRP A 520 -9.52 -5.85 25.51
C TRP A 520 -10.33 -6.13 26.79
N ALA A 521 -11.66 -5.97 26.73
CA ALA A 521 -12.57 -6.31 27.82
C ALA A 521 -13.12 -7.73 27.63
N ILE A 522 -14.07 -7.89 26.74
CA ILE A 522 -14.77 -9.15 26.50
C ILE A 522 -14.31 -9.89 25.22
N GLY A 523 -13.43 -9.30 24.42
CA GLY A 523 -12.82 -9.90 23.24
C GLY A 523 -13.70 -9.90 22.00
N ILE A 524 -14.42 -8.79 21.71
CA ILE A 524 -15.19 -8.60 20.49
C ILE A 524 -15.11 -7.16 19.98
N ASN A 525 -15.22 -7.02 18.66
CA ASN A 525 -15.57 -5.77 17.97
C ASN A 525 -16.96 -5.94 17.35
N VAL A 526 -17.85 -4.97 17.59
CA VAL A 526 -19.26 -5.06 17.21
C VAL A 526 -19.64 -3.82 16.41
N SER A 527 -20.16 -4.02 15.20
CA SER A 527 -20.62 -2.93 14.35
C SER A 527 -21.87 -2.24 14.94
N SER A 528 -22.12 -1.04 14.45
CA SER A 528 -23.22 -0.17 14.92
C SER A 528 -24.61 -0.85 14.86
N ASP A 529 -24.79 -1.81 13.95
CA ASP A 529 -26.02 -2.60 13.82
C ASP A 529 -26.02 -3.90 14.65
N GLY A 530 -24.97 -4.15 15.45
CA GLY A 530 -24.85 -5.29 16.35
C GLY A 530 -24.15 -6.53 15.78
N HIS A 531 -23.68 -6.52 14.53
CA HIS A 531 -22.92 -7.64 13.99
C HIS A 531 -21.53 -7.71 14.65
N ILE A 532 -21.13 -8.92 15.02
CA ILE A 532 -19.79 -9.20 15.58
C ILE A 532 -18.83 -9.32 14.43
N ASN A 533 -17.85 -8.41 14.34
CA ASN A 533 -16.86 -8.38 13.26
C ASN A 533 -15.78 -9.44 13.49
N ASP A 534 -15.21 -9.51 14.72
CA ASP A 534 -14.27 -10.56 15.10
C ASP A 534 -14.42 -10.92 16.58
N VAL A 535 -13.89 -12.10 16.95
CA VAL A 535 -13.88 -12.63 18.32
C VAL A 535 -12.48 -13.10 18.68
N LEU A 536 -11.94 -12.57 19.77
CA LEU A 536 -10.63 -12.94 20.28
C LEU A 536 -10.66 -14.37 20.85
N VAL A 537 -9.89 -15.27 20.25
CA VAL A 537 -9.79 -16.67 20.72
C VAL A 537 -9.29 -16.73 22.17
N GLY A 538 -9.99 -17.48 23.01
CA GLY A 538 -9.71 -17.61 24.44
C GLY A 538 -10.35 -16.54 25.33
N SER A 539 -11.01 -15.52 24.75
CA SER A 539 -11.69 -14.44 25.49
C SER A 539 -12.98 -14.92 26.20
N PRO A 540 -13.57 -14.07 27.05
CA PRO A 540 -14.91 -14.33 27.60
C PRO A 540 -15.97 -14.59 26.53
N SER A 541 -15.96 -13.86 25.43
CA SER A 541 -16.90 -14.00 24.31
C SER A 541 -16.72 -15.32 23.56
N ASP A 542 -15.49 -15.73 23.27
CA ASP A 542 -15.18 -17.03 22.67
C ASP A 542 -15.66 -18.18 23.56
N LYS A 543 -15.34 -18.14 24.86
CA LYS A 543 -15.79 -19.14 25.84
C LYS A 543 -17.30 -19.23 25.96
N ALA A 544 -18.01 -18.13 25.74
CA ALA A 544 -19.48 -18.09 25.72
C ALA A 544 -20.07 -18.58 24.39
N GLY A 545 -19.23 -18.90 23.41
CA GLY A 545 -19.63 -19.43 22.09
C GLY A 545 -20.16 -18.36 21.13
N LEU A 546 -19.61 -17.13 21.23
CA LEU A 546 -19.78 -16.11 20.20
C LEU A 546 -18.81 -16.34 19.04
N GLY A 547 -19.15 -15.84 17.86
CA GLY A 547 -18.31 -15.91 16.67
C GLY A 547 -18.62 -14.79 15.70
N PRO A 548 -17.70 -14.48 14.79
CA PRO A 548 -17.90 -13.48 13.75
C PRO A 548 -19.14 -13.76 12.90
N GLY A 549 -19.85 -12.71 12.48
CA GLY A 549 -21.08 -12.78 11.70
C GLY A 549 -22.35 -13.06 12.53
N MET A 550 -22.22 -13.38 13.83
CA MET A 550 -23.37 -13.36 14.73
C MET A 550 -23.78 -11.91 15.01
N GLN A 551 -25.07 -11.70 15.35
CA GLN A 551 -25.59 -10.36 15.64
C GLN A 551 -26.11 -10.30 17.08
N ILE A 552 -25.66 -9.32 17.85
CA ILE A 552 -26.20 -9.00 19.15
C ILE A 552 -27.52 -8.23 18.95
N ILE A 553 -28.62 -8.80 19.36
CA ILE A 553 -29.96 -8.23 19.24
C ILE A 553 -30.33 -7.42 20.48
N ALA A 554 -29.91 -7.91 21.66
CA ALA A 554 -30.21 -7.24 22.93
C ALA A 554 -29.11 -7.48 23.96
N VAL A 555 -28.93 -6.50 24.84
CA VAL A 555 -28.05 -6.53 26.02
C VAL A 555 -28.91 -6.32 27.26
N ASP A 556 -28.85 -7.24 28.23
CA ASP A 556 -29.64 -7.22 29.47
C ASP A 556 -31.14 -6.97 29.22
N GLY A 557 -31.69 -7.58 28.15
CA GLY A 557 -33.10 -7.51 27.76
C GLY A 557 -33.53 -6.21 27.04
N ARG A 558 -32.60 -5.31 26.72
CA ARG A 558 -32.84 -4.07 25.94
C ARG A 558 -32.23 -4.20 24.54
N GLN A 559 -32.86 -3.59 23.54
CA GLN A 559 -32.35 -3.58 22.18
C GLN A 559 -30.90 -3.09 22.15
N TYR A 560 -30.05 -3.75 21.35
CA TYR A 560 -28.65 -3.41 21.20
C TYR A 560 -28.41 -1.95 20.80
N SER A 561 -27.41 -1.35 21.40
CA SER A 561 -26.65 -0.21 20.90
C SER A 561 -25.21 -0.33 21.43
N ALA A 562 -24.25 0.26 20.75
CA ALA A 562 -22.85 0.28 21.18
C ALA A 562 -22.71 0.85 22.59
N SER A 563 -23.40 1.96 22.90
CA SER A 563 -23.39 2.56 24.24
C SER A 563 -23.98 1.65 25.32
N LEU A 564 -25.06 0.91 25.02
CA LEU A 564 -25.66 -0.01 25.99
C LEU A 564 -24.75 -1.21 26.29
N LEU A 565 -24.02 -1.71 25.30
CA LEU A 565 -23.00 -2.74 25.52
C LEU A 565 -21.86 -2.20 26.40
N GLY A 566 -21.36 -1.00 26.13
CA GLY A 566 -20.35 -0.32 26.98
C GLY A 566 -20.83 -0.11 28.41
N ASP A 567 -22.08 0.33 28.60
CA ASP A 567 -22.70 0.49 29.94
C ASP A 567 -22.79 -0.84 30.70
N ALA A 568 -23.18 -1.93 30.03
CA ALA A 568 -23.28 -3.25 30.63
C ALA A 568 -21.89 -3.80 31.03
N ILE A 569 -20.86 -3.60 30.18
CA ILE A 569 -19.48 -3.96 30.51
C ILE A 569 -18.98 -3.12 31.69
N THR A 570 -19.23 -1.82 31.71
CA THR A 570 -18.87 -0.94 32.84
C THR A 570 -19.54 -1.38 34.14
N ALA A 571 -20.85 -1.68 34.10
CA ALA A 571 -21.63 -2.14 35.26
C ALA A 571 -21.21 -3.53 35.74
N SER A 572 -20.50 -4.31 34.93
CA SER A 572 -19.97 -5.63 35.34
C SER A 572 -18.84 -5.52 36.37
N LYS A 573 -18.16 -4.38 36.45
CA LYS A 573 -16.98 -4.17 37.30
C LYS A 573 -17.32 -4.40 38.79
N GLY A 574 -16.73 -5.48 39.34
CA GLY A 574 -16.98 -5.88 40.75
C GLY A 574 -18.38 -6.46 41.02
N ASN A 575 -19.16 -6.73 39.98
CA ASN A 575 -20.47 -7.38 40.07
C ASN A 575 -20.29 -8.89 39.78
N THR A 576 -21.16 -9.72 40.35
CA THR A 576 -21.16 -11.18 40.13
C THR A 576 -22.19 -11.64 39.10
N ARG A 577 -23.02 -10.71 38.60
CA ARG A 577 -24.03 -11.01 37.58
C ARG A 577 -23.37 -11.02 36.19
N PRO A 578 -23.54 -12.11 35.39
CA PRO A 578 -23.05 -12.11 34.01
C PRO A 578 -23.81 -11.10 33.15
N ILE A 579 -23.16 -10.57 32.09
CA ILE A 579 -23.81 -9.78 31.05
C ILE A 579 -24.64 -10.75 30.22
N GLU A 580 -25.93 -10.48 30.03
CA GLU A 580 -26.83 -11.34 29.27
C GLU A 580 -27.06 -10.74 27.86
N LEU A 581 -26.73 -11.51 26.81
CA LEU A 581 -26.93 -11.13 25.42
C LEU A 581 -27.99 -12.01 24.77
N ILE A 582 -28.89 -11.42 23.98
CA ILE A 582 -29.68 -12.16 22.99
C ILE A 582 -28.94 -12.02 21.65
N VAL A 583 -28.55 -13.17 21.09
CA VAL A 583 -27.72 -13.22 19.88
C VAL A 583 -28.46 -13.99 18.79
N SER A 584 -28.47 -13.45 17.59
CA SER A 584 -28.90 -14.12 16.36
C SER A 584 -27.71 -14.78 15.66
N ASN A 585 -27.87 -16.03 15.23
CA ASN A 585 -26.94 -16.68 14.33
C ASN A 585 -27.73 -17.33 13.20
N THR A 586 -27.64 -16.79 11.98
CA THR A 586 -28.35 -17.28 10.79
C THR A 586 -29.87 -17.46 11.03
N GLY A 587 -30.49 -16.52 11.78
CA GLY A 587 -31.93 -16.53 12.10
C GLY A 587 -32.32 -17.33 13.33
N TYR A 588 -31.38 -18.01 14.00
CA TYR A 588 -31.64 -18.69 15.27
C TYR A 588 -31.20 -17.80 16.43
N TYR A 589 -32.07 -17.63 17.41
CA TYR A 589 -31.81 -16.80 18.60
C TYR A 589 -31.38 -17.66 19.78
N LYS A 590 -30.39 -17.19 20.51
CA LYS A 590 -29.95 -17.80 21.77
C LYS A 590 -29.66 -16.73 22.81
N ILE A 591 -29.77 -17.09 24.08
CA ILE A 591 -29.31 -16.28 25.19
C ILE A 591 -27.87 -16.73 25.51
N VAL A 592 -26.96 -15.77 25.53
CA VAL A 592 -25.56 -15.95 25.88
C VAL A 592 -25.27 -15.19 27.15
N LYS A 593 -24.54 -15.78 28.07
CA LYS A 593 -24.13 -15.15 29.34
C LYS A 593 -22.61 -15.01 29.35
N LEU A 594 -22.14 -13.77 29.41
CA LEU A 594 -20.72 -13.46 29.50
C LEU A 594 -20.33 -13.37 30.99
N ASP A 595 -19.48 -14.28 31.43
CA ASP A 595 -18.88 -14.28 32.76
C ASP A 595 -17.64 -13.36 32.76
N TYR A 596 -17.88 -12.04 32.91
CA TYR A 596 -16.87 -11.01 32.88
C TYR A 596 -17.18 -9.92 33.89
N HIS A 597 -16.18 -9.49 34.68
CA HIS A 597 -16.37 -8.65 35.86
C HIS A 597 -15.31 -7.57 36.07
N ASP A 598 -14.51 -7.25 35.06
CA ASP A 598 -13.40 -6.29 35.17
C ASP A 598 -13.72 -4.89 34.61
N GLY A 599 -14.89 -4.70 33.96
CA GLY A 599 -15.27 -3.44 33.33
C GLY A 599 -14.58 -3.17 31.99
N LEU A 600 -14.71 -1.96 31.48
CA LEU A 600 -14.05 -1.54 30.23
C LEU A 600 -12.53 -1.53 30.40
N ARG A 601 -11.84 -1.82 29.29
CA ARG A 601 -10.37 -1.81 29.22
C ARG A 601 -9.94 -1.31 27.85
N PHE A 602 -9.16 -0.21 27.84
CA PHE A 602 -8.58 0.37 26.64
C PHE A 602 -7.07 0.58 26.85
N PRO A 603 -6.23 0.27 25.84
CA PRO A 603 -4.79 0.41 25.96
C PRO A 603 -4.35 1.87 25.86
N HIS A 604 -3.31 2.22 26.63
CA HIS A 604 -2.61 3.49 26.60
C HIS A 604 -1.12 3.28 26.77
N LEU A 605 -0.30 4.20 26.25
CA LEU A 605 1.10 4.29 26.60
C LEU A 605 1.29 5.23 27.78
N GLU A 606 1.86 4.70 28.86
CA GLU A 606 2.22 5.47 30.04
C GLU A 606 3.73 5.70 30.07
N ARG A 607 4.15 6.95 30.28
CA ARG A 607 5.56 7.31 30.41
C ARG A 607 6.15 6.66 31.68
N VAL A 608 7.34 6.08 31.55
CA VAL A 608 8.07 5.49 32.68
C VAL A 608 9.12 6.48 33.20
N ASP A 609 8.88 7.04 34.38
CA ASP A 609 9.77 8.03 34.97
C ASP A 609 11.20 7.52 35.15
N GLY A 610 12.18 8.39 34.93
CA GLY A 610 13.61 8.09 35.10
C GLY A 610 14.22 7.26 33.96
N THR A 611 13.48 6.92 32.91
CA THR A 611 14.03 6.32 31.69
C THR A 611 14.25 7.38 30.61
N PRO A 612 15.14 7.17 29.61
CA PRO A 612 15.22 8.02 28.45
C PRO A 612 13.89 8.08 27.71
N ASP A 613 13.55 9.22 27.08
CA ASP A 613 12.33 9.40 26.29
C ASP A 613 12.65 9.31 24.80
N TYR A 614 13.11 8.12 24.35
CA TYR A 614 13.45 7.94 22.96
C TYR A 614 12.25 8.05 22.01
N LEU A 615 11.04 7.71 22.51
CA LEU A 615 9.85 7.82 21.68
C LEU A 615 9.53 9.30 21.35
N ASP A 616 9.70 10.22 22.30
CA ASP A 616 9.52 11.64 22.03
C ASP A 616 10.59 12.20 21.07
N GLU A 617 11.85 11.75 21.23
CA GLU A 617 12.95 12.12 20.32
C GLU A 617 12.73 11.59 18.89
N ILE A 618 12.18 10.38 18.73
CA ILE A 618 11.82 9.81 17.43
C ILE A 618 10.82 10.69 16.70
N LEU A 619 9.81 11.20 17.43
CA LEU A 619 8.72 12.01 16.89
C LEU A 619 9.07 13.51 16.76
N THR A 620 10.28 13.90 17.14
CA THR A 620 10.70 15.30 17.04
C THR A 620 11.08 15.64 15.59
N PRO A 621 10.49 16.70 15.00
CA PRO A 621 10.81 17.12 13.63
C PRO A 621 12.32 17.32 13.42
N MET A 622 12.83 16.91 12.26
CA MET A 622 14.22 17.13 11.82
C MET A 622 14.38 18.50 11.16
N THR A 623 13.28 19.05 10.64
CA THR A 623 13.24 20.37 10.00
C THR A 623 12.54 21.40 10.91
N ARG A 624 12.77 22.70 10.64
CA ARG A 624 12.17 23.80 11.41
C ARG A 624 10.95 24.37 10.71
#